data_29a603761de3a7eaa07008fc8e92f74f
#
_entry.id   29a603761de3a7eaa07008fc8e92f74f
#
_cell.length_a   1.000
_cell.length_b   1.000
_cell.length_c   1.000
_cell.angle_alpha   90.00
_cell.angle_beta   90.00
_cell.angle_gamma   90.00
#
_symmetry.space_group_name_H-M   'P 1'
#
loop_
_entity.id
_entity.type
_entity.pdbx_description
1 polymer ?
#
loop_
_entity_poly.entity_id
_entity_poly.type
_entity_poly.pdbx_seq_one_letter_code
_entity_poly.pdbx_strand_id
1 'polypeptide(L)'
;DCADDIRRQVRDASEVTGSLAADVMNFGPLRSLGNYWLTPSVDPKKCVSCGICTKICPVDNIQSTSSGAVIGSRCSRCLACLHWCPHQAVTVHGKTVLPQDQYHHPDVTIRDMMVR
;
A
#
# COMPACT_ATOMS: atom_id res chain seq x y z
N ASP A 1 10.24 -7.73 -27.16
CA ASP A 1 10.24 -6.65 -26.16
C ASP A 1 8.86 -6.55 -25.54
N CYS A 2 8.77 -6.51 -24.21
CA CYS A 2 7.51 -6.46 -23.45
C CYS A 2 6.56 -5.32 -23.93
N ALA A 3 7.11 -4.19 -24.33
CA ALA A 3 6.34 -3.07 -24.89
C ALA A 3 5.72 -3.41 -26.27
N ASP A 4 6.40 -4.19 -27.09
CA ASP A 4 5.90 -4.62 -28.39
C ASP A 4 4.83 -5.72 -28.24
N ASP A 5 4.96 -6.58 -27.25
CA ASP A 5 3.99 -7.60 -26.93
C ASP A 5 2.68 -6.99 -26.43
N ILE A 6 2.77 -5.95 -25.61
CA ILE A 6 1.61 -5.15 -25.16
C ILE A 6 0.92 -4.47 -26.36
N ARG A 7 1.70 -3.85 -27.26
CA ARG A 7 1.15 -3.21 -28.46
C ARG A 7 0.46 -4.20 -29.40
N ARG A 8 1.01 -5.41 -29.52
CA ARG A 8 0.45 -6.49 -30.35
C ARG A 8 -0.71 -7.20 -29.67
N GLN A 9 -1.04 -6.86 -28.43
CA GLN A 9 -2.07 -7.53 -27.62
C GLN A 9 -1.88 -9.06 -27.57
N VAL A 10 -0.64 -9.50 -27.52
CA VAL A 10 -0.32 -10.94 -27.41
C VAL A 10 -0.87 -11.43 -26.06
N ARG A 11 -1.86 -12.29 -26.13
CA ARG A 11 -2.45 -12.98 -24.98
C ARG A 11 -2.02 -14.44 -25.04
N ASP A 12 -0.86 -14.73 -24.48
CA ASP A 12 -0.44 -16.11 -24.28
C ASP A 12 -0.90 -16.55 -22.89
N ALA A 13 -2.00 -17.27 -22.84
CA ALA A 13 -2.54 -17.86 -21.63
C ALA A 13 -2.13 -19.34 -21.46
N SER A 14 -1.28 -19.85 -22.33
CA SER A 14 -0.93 -21.27 -22.38
C SER A 14 -0.19 -21.78 -21.13
N GLU A 15 0.44 -20.87 -20.38
CA GLU A 15 1.19 -21.21 -19.17
C GLU A 15 0.41 -20.93 -17.87
N VAL A 16 -0.77 -20.37 -17.94
CA VAL A 16 -1.60 -20.14 -16.75
C VAL A 16 -2.36 -21.41 -16.40
N THR A 17 -1.65 -22.38 -15.88
CA THR A 17 -2.30 -23.52 -15.23
C THR A 17 -2.84 -23.09 -13.88
N GLY A 18 -4.15 -23.16 -13.73
CA GLY A 18 -4.81 -22.93 -12.44
C GLY A 18 -4.24 -23.89 -11.39
N SER A 19 -3.62 -23.36 -10.36
CA SER A 19 -3.18 -24.13 -9.23
C SER A 19 -4.28 -24.16 -8.18
N LEU A 20 -4.64 -25.35 -7.70
CA LEU A 20 -5.58 -25.51 -6.57
C LEU A 20 -5.14 -24.66 -5.36
N ALA A 21 -3.82 -24.49 -5.15
CA ALA A 21 -3.30 -23.61 -4.11
C ALA A 21 -3.66 -22.14 -4.35
N ALA A 22 -3.59 -21.69 -5.62
CA ALA A 22 -3.99 -20.33 -5.98
C ALA A 22 -5.51 -20.11 -5.81
N ASP A 23 -6.31 -21.10 -6.14
CA ASP A 23 -7.77 -21.04 -5.98
C ASP A 23 -8.18 -21.01 -4.50
N VAL A 24 -7.52 -21.80 -3.65
CA VAL A 24 -7.70 -21.79 -2.22
C VAL A 24 -7.29 -20.44 -1.61
N MET A 25 -6.17 -19.87 -2.04
CA MET A 25 -5.69 -18.56 -1.58
C MET A 25 -6.62 -17.41 -2.04
N ASN A 26 -7.26 -17.57 -3.19
CA ASN A 26 -8.24 -16.61 -3.72
C ASN A 26 -9.66 -16.81 -3.18
N PHE A 27 -9.92 -17.88 -2.42
CA PHE A 27 -11.20 -18.09 -1.78
C PHE A 27 -11.58 -16.89 -0.91
N GLY A 28 -12.79 -16.34 -1.12
CA GLY A 28 -13.22 -15.06 -0.58
C GLY A 28 -12.95 -14.84 0.91
N PRO A 29 -13.32 -15.77 1.82
CA PRO A 29 -13.05 -15.64 3.26
C PRO A 29 -11.55 -15.60 3.60
N LEU A 30 -10.74 -16.45 2.96
CA LEU A 30 -9.29 -16.49 3.18
C LEU A 30 -8.61 -15.22 2.69
N ARG A 31 -9.01 -14.75 1.52
CA ARG A 31 -8.55 -13.48 0.96
C ARG A 31 -8.95 -12.29 1.85
N SER A 32 -10.17 -12.29 2.39
CA SER A 32 -10.64 -11.25 3.31
C SER A 32 -9.80 -11.21 4.58
N LEU A 33 -9.49 -12.38 5.14
CA LEU A 33 -8.61 -12.51 6.31
C LEU A 33 -7.20 -12.00 6.02
N GLY A 34 -6.61 -12.41 4.90
CA GLY A 34 -5.30 -11.90 4.46
C GLY A 34 -5.30 -10.38 4.23
N ASN A 35 -6.40 -9.87 3.69
CA ASN A 35 -6.59 -8.44 3.50
C ASN A 35 -6.64 -7.66 4.82
N TYR A 36 -7.33 -8.19 5.81
CA TYR A 36 -7.36 -7.63 7.16
C TYR A 36 -5.95 -7.57 7.78
N TRP A 37 -5.20 -8.65 7.63
CA TRP A 37 -3.84 -8.75 8.17
C TRP A 37 -2.86 -7.75 7.53
N LEU A 38 -3.01 -7.39 6.27
CA LEU A 38 -2.11 -6.48 5.56
C LEU A 38 -2.57 -5.01 5.55
N THR A 39 -3.66 -4.70 6.24
CA THR A 39 -4.16 -3.32 6.29
C THR A 39 -3.33 -2.50 7.28
N PRO A 40 -2.72 -1.37 6.84
CA PRO A 40 -1.99 -0.51 7.74
C PRO A 40 -2.92 0.22 8.70
N SER A 41 -2.41 0.55 9.86
CA SER A 41 -3.06 1.38 10.88
C SER A 41 -2.15 2.53 11.30
N VAL A 42 -2.70 3.53 11.96
CA VAL A 42 -1.92 4.69 12.44
C VAL A 42 -1.87 4.67 13.97
N ASP A 43 -0.67 4.80 14.51
CA ASP A 43 -0.45 5.00 15.94
C ASP A 43 -0.69 6.48 16.29
N PRO A 44 -1.75 6.81 17.03
CA PRO A 44 -2.09 8.18 17.35
C PRO A 44 -1.06 8.87 18.26
N LYS A 45 -0.24 8.10 18.97
CA LYS A 45 0.80 8.64 19.85
C LYS A 45 2.01 9.17 19.07
N LYS A 46 2.24 8.62 17.89
CA LYS A 46 3.35 9.00 17.00
C LYS A 46 2.92 9.95 15.88
N CYS A 47 1.64 9.96 15.56
CA CYS A 47 1.10 10.77 14.46
C CYS A 47 1.01 12.24 14.86
N VAL A 48 1.70 13.09 14.11
CA VAL A 48 1.66 14.56 14.30
C VAL A 48 0.72 15.26 13.30
N SER A 49 -0.14 14.53 12.62
CA SER A 49 -1.09 15.07 11.63
C SER A 49 -0.44 15.88 10.51
N CYS A 50 0.79 15.54 10.10
CA CYS A 50 1.52 16.28 9.05
C CYS A 50 0.87 16.22 7.65
N GLY A 51 -0.09 15.33 7.42
CA GLY A 51 -0.87 15.22 6.18
C GLY A 51 -0.13 14.60 4.99
N ILE A 52 1.11 14.13 5.13
CA ILE A 52 1.86 13.50 4.04
C ILE A 52 1.12 12.28 3.51
N CYS A 53 0.70 11.39 4.39
CA CYS A 53 0.01 10.15 4.01
C CYS A 53 -1.31 10.39 3.26
N THR A 54 -2.01 11.50 3.54
CA THR A 54 -3.23 11.86 2.80
C THR A 54 -2.94 12.26 1.37
N LYS A 55 -1.83 12.97 1.14
CA LYS A 55 -1.43 13.46 -0.19
C LYS A 55 -0.85 12.38 -1.10
N ILE A 56 -0.20 11.38 -0.53
CA ILE A 56 0.44 10.29 -1.29
C ILE A 56 -0.46 9.07 -1.47
N CYS A 57 -1.64 9.04 -0.85
CA CYS A 57 -2.56 7.91 -0.98
C CYS A 57 -3.19 7.87 -2.39
N PRO A 58 -2.88 6.87 -3.22
CA PRO A 58 -3.35 6.84 -4.61
C PRO A 58 -4.86 6.62 -4.73
N VAL A 59 -5.49 6.12 -3.68
CA VAL A 59 -6.94 5.84 -3.65
C VAL A 59 -7.71 6.77 -2.72
N ASP A 60 -7.08 7.85 -2.26
CA ASP A 60 -7.70 8.87 -1.39
C ASP A 60 -8.46 8.28 -0.20
N ASN A 61 -7.80 7.39 0.51
CA ASN A 61 -8.41 6.62 1.59
C ASN A 61 -7.89 6.98 2.97
N ILE A 62 -7.15 8.10 3.09
CA ILE A 62 -6.60 8.57 4.37
C ILE A 62 -7.08 9.99 4.62
N GLN A 63 -7.66 10.20 5.80
CA GLN A 63 -8.12 11.50 6.25
C GLN A 63 -7.26 11.99 7.40
N SER A 64 -6.93 13.29 7.41
CA SER A 64 -6.25 13.91 8.53
C SER A 64 -7.29 14.47 9.50
N THR A 65 -7.14 14.12 10.76
CA THR A 65 -7.98 14.62 11.86
C THR A 65 -7.12 15.31 12.91
N SER A 66 -7.75 16.00 13.86
CA SER A 66 -7.05 16.63 14.98
C SER A 66 -6.32 15.62 15.89
N SER A 67 -6.76 14.36 15.89
CA SER A 67 -6.18 13.26 16.67
C SER A 67 -5.22 12.38 15.87
N GLY A 68 -4.93 12.71 14.62
CA GLY A 68 -4.05 11.93 13.74
C GLY A 68 -4.70 11.59 12.41
N ALA A 69 -3.97 10.84 11.59
CA ALA A 69 -4.50 10.34 10.33
C ALA A 69 -5.34 9.07 10.55
N VAL A 70 -6.42 8.95 9.80
CA VAL A 70 -7.31 7.79 9.82
C VAL A 70 -7.32 7.13 8.46
N ILE A 71 -7.03 5.83 8.41
CA ILE A 71 -7.05 5.02 7.18
C ILE A 71 -8.42 4.37 7.05
N GLY A 72 -9.07 4.59 5.91
CA GLY A 72 -10.39 4.05 5.62
C GLY A 72 -10.36 2.60 5.12
N SER A 73 -11.53 2.10 4.74
CA SER A 73 -11.73 0.70 4.33
C SER A 73 -11.30 0.37 2.89
N ARG A 74 -11.09 1.38 2.03
CA ARG A 74 -10.73 1.19 0.61
C ARG A 74 -9.23 1.13 0.35
N CYS A 75 -8.45 0.65 1.32
CA CYS A 75 -7.00 0.59 1.22
C CYS A 75 -6.55 -0.37 0.11
N SER A 76 -5.73 0.12 -0.83
CA SER A 76 -5.09 -0.70 -1.88
C SER A 76 -3.85 -1.46 -1.40
N ARG A 77 -3.45 -1.26 -0.14
CA ARG A 77 -2.28 -1.91 0.50
C ARG A 77 -0.95 -1.66 -0.21
N CYS A 78 -0.82 -0.52 -0.87
CA CYS A 78 0.43 -0.13 -1.54
C CYS A 78 1.56 0.22 -0.56
N LEU A 79 1.25 0.39 0.73
CA LEU A 79 2.17 0.71 1.83
C LEU A 79 2.98 2.03 1.66
N ALA A 80 2.63 2.86 0.69
CA ALA A 80 3.29 4.15 0.51
C ALA A 80 3.28 4.99 1.79
N CYS A 81 2.14 5.04 2.50
CA CYS A 81 2.02 5.74 3.77
C CYS A 81 2.96 5.21 4.86
N LEU A 82 3.30 3.92 4.86
CA LEU A 82 4.25 3.31 5.79
C LEU A 82 5.69 3.74 5.49
N HIS A 83 6.09 3.70 4.21
CA HIS A 83 7.45 4.01 3.80
C HIS A 83 7.76 5.51 3.78
N TRP A 84 6.75 6.36 3.63
CA TRP A 84 6.92 7.82 3.58
C TRP A 84 6.54 8.54 4.88
N CYS A 85 6.20 7.82 5.94
CA CYS A 85 5.90 8.46 7.23
C CYS A 85 7.17 8.87 7.96
N PRO A 86 7.45 10.17 8.13
CA PRO A 86 8.68 10.62 8.79
C PRO A 86 8.68 10.33 10.30
N HIS A 87 7.51 10.08 10.88
CA HIS A 87 7.33 9.84 12.31
C HIS A 87 7.11 8.35 12.64
N GLN A 88 7.21 7.46 11.65
CA GLN A 88 6.96 6.02 11.79
C GLN A 88 5.64 5.70 12.52
N ALA A 89 4.64 6.56 12.31
CA ALA A 89 3.33 6.43 12.93
C ALA A 89 2.45 5.39 12.24
N VAL A 90 2.74 5.04 10.98
CA VAL A 90 2.01 3.99 10.26
C VAL A 90 2.59 2.64 10.61
N THR A 91 1.72 1.69 10.92
CA THR A 91 2.09 0.33 11.34
C THR A 91 1.29 -0.71 10.56
N VAL A 92 1.87 -1.89 10.40
CA VAL A 92 1.17 -3.10 9.94
C VAL A 92 1.36 -4.17 11.01
N HIS A 93 0.29 -4.71 11.56
CA HIS A 93 0.33 -5.60 12.73
C HIS A 93 1.06 -5.02 13.94
N GLY A 94 0.92 -3.72 14.20
CA GLY A 94 1.62 -3.06 15.28
C GLY A 94 3.13 -2.91 15.07
N LYS A 95 3.67 -3.37 13.91
CA LYS A 95 5.06 -3.18 13.53
C LYS A 95 5.18 -1.98 12.59
N THR A 96 6.14 -1.13 12.85
CA THR A 96 6.52 -0.04 11.95
C THR A 96 7.82 -0.35 11.24
N VAL A 97 8.10 0.37 10.16
CA VAL A 97 9.39 0.32 9.48
C VAL A 97 10.29 1.38 10.08
N LEU A 98 11.50 1.01 10.47
CA LEU A 98 12.49 1.95 10.98
C LEU A 98 12.96 2.90 9.86
N PRO A 99 13.44 4.11 10.17
CA PRO A 99 13.83 5.09 9.16
C PRO A 99 14.85 4.56 8.14
N GLN A 100 15.80 3.74 8.58
CA GLN A 100 16.81 3.11 7.72
C GLN A 100 16.25 2.00 6.83
N ASP A 101 15.10 1.44 7.19
CA ASP A 101 14.43 0.36 6.46
C ASP A 101 13.29 0.87 5.58
N GLN A 102 12.99 2.17 5.67
CA GLN A 102 12.04 2.81 4.76
C GLN A 102 12.63 2.85 3.36
N TYR A 103 11.99 2.17 2.40
CA TYR A 103 12.49 2.15 1.03
C TYR A 103 11.91 3.30 0.21
N HIS A 104 12.80 4.11 -0.33
CA HIS A 104 12.51 5.12 -1.34
C HIS A 104 13.50 4.95 -2.49
N HIS A 105 13.01 5.08 -3.71
CA HIS A 105 13.94 5.16 -4.85
C HIS A 105 14.76 6.45 -4.71
N PRO A 106 16.09 6.44 -4.92
CA PRO A 106 16.95 7.60 -4.69
C PRO A 106 16.56 8.83 -5.51
N ASP A 107 16.00 8.63 -6.71
CA ASP A 107 15.59 9.71 -7.62
C ASP A 107 14.13 10.13 -7.43
N VAL A 108 13.39 9.52 -6.51
CA VAL A 108 11.97 9.84 -6.25
C VAL A 108 11.85 10.62 -4.95
N THR A 109 11.32 11.83 -5.06
CA THR A 109 11.06 12.68 -3.91
C THR A 109 9.62 12.53 -3.42
N ILE A 110 9.36 13.01 -2.20
CA ILE A 110 8.00 13.01 -1.67
C ILE A 110 7.02 13.83 -2.55
N ARG A 111 7.52 14.86 -3.22
CA ARG A 111 6.71 15.69 -4.13
C ARG A 111 6.24 14.89 -5.34
N ASP A 112 7.08 14.00 -5.85
CA ASP A 112 6.75 13.13 -6.98
C ASP A 112 5.68 12.10 -6.60
N MET A 113 5.60 11.76 -5.31
CA MET A 113 4.59 10.86 -4.76
C MET A 113 3.25 11.53 -4.46
N MET A 114 3.21 12.86 -4.40
CA MET A 114 1.97 13.60 -4.12
C MET A 114 1.04 13.54 -5.32
N VAL A 115 -0.09 12.85 -5.14
CA VAL A 115 -1.15 12.74 -6.17
C VAL A 115 -2.07 13.95 -6.18
N ARG A 116 -1.93 14.83 -5.14
CA ARG A 116 -2.80 16.00 -4.90
C ARG A 116 -2.07 17.16 -4.26
#